data_0b0021d629495e50ea79b28be9dfb7eb
#
_entry.id   0b0021d629495e50ea79b28be9dfb7eb
#
_cell.length_a   1.000
_cell.length_b   1.000
_cell.length_c   1.000
_cell.angle_alpha   90.00
_cell.angle_beta   90.00
_cell.angle_gamma   90.00
#
_symmetry.space_group_name_H-M   'P 1'
#
loop_
_entity.id
_entity.type
_entity.pdbx_description
1 polymer ?
#
loop_
_entity_poly.entity_id
_entity_poly.type
_entity_poly.pdbx_seq_one_letter_code
_entity_poly.pdbx_strand_id
1 'polypeptide(L)'
;MLYELVTSAAAPAEQPAIVTAHDSCSWAELAELTSKTVRLLAGHRGQRLGVQIEPSPIFVAVLAALEQIDSEAILVDARLEESSTELLAGQLGLQGVIRSTGLDTSLIQVSHAAGATTAAVPGGVTILTSGTTGIPKAVRHDWSSLARPVRRAAAGQDPQAWLLTYRSHLYAGLQVLLQCLVNYGTLVVPPPDASPDDIVGLAERAGVQYISGTPSYLRRLTVFGDAAQLRRLAVRQITLGGESIDQQILDQLATLFPNARIAHIYATTELGRCFSVIDGRAGFPRGWLGTESESGVALRVENGELFVRSANAMQEYDRSVADQELPTTSPRSEWFATGDLIEVTEDRVYFVGRRSDMINVGGNKVSPTVVEDVIRGVPGVTDVRVYGRTSSLTGQLVACDIVPARGQDPDELRSAAAMACHDALASFQRPRFIELVDRIQLTSAGKTRRSEGPDEALRDPSEET
;
A
#
# COMPACT_ATOMS: atom_id res chain seq x y z
N MET A 1 10.79 -17.19 -12.39
CA MET A 1 11.41 -16.53 -11.22
C MET A 1 10.66 -16.87 -9.93
N LEU A 2 9.37 -16.51 -9.78
CA LEU A 2 8.61 -16.78 -8.57
C LEU A 2 8.38 -18.29 -8.34
N TYR A 3 8.00 -19.02 -9.38
CA TYR A 3 7.86 -20.47 -9.33
C TYR A 3 9.16 -21.16 -8.91
N GLU A 4 10.27 -20.84 -9.57
CA GLU A 4 11.60 -21.40 -9.23
C GLU A 4 12.01 -21.08 -7.80
N LEU A 5 11.70 -19.87 -7.33
CA LEU A 5 11.99 -19.43 -5.97
C LEU A 5 11.23 -20.28 -4.93
N VAL A 6 9.92 -20.48 -5.14
CA VAL A 6 9.05 -21.21 -4.20
C VAL A 6 9.36 -22.70 -4.21
N THR A 7 9.75 -23.28 -5.37
CA THR A 7 10.05 -24.72 -5.50
C THR A 7 11.54 -25.05 -5.39
N SER A 8 12.36 -24.08 -4.99
CA SER A 8 13.82 -24.22 -4.90
C SER A 8 14.22 -25.23 -3.81
N ALA A 9 15.14 -26.11 -4.15
CA ALA A 9 15.78 -26.99 -3.16
C ALA A 9 16.63 -26.26 -2.10
N ALA A 10 16.93 -24.97 -2.34
CA ALA A 10 17.61 -24.11 -1.36
C ALA A 10 16.67 -23.55 -0.29
N ALA A 11 15.37 -23.69 -0.46
CA ALA A 11 14.40 -23.24 0.53
C ALA A 11 14.48 -24.13 1.80
N PRO A 12 14.38 -23.54 3.01
CA PRO A 12 14.47 -24.28 4.27
C PRO A 12 13.16 -25.05 4.52
N ALA A 13 13.10 -26.30 4.08
CA ALA A 13 11.89 -27.12 3.95
C ALA A 13 10.95 -27.06 5.17
N GLU A 14 11.48 -27.21 6.38
CA GLU A 14 10.72 -27.29 7.62
C GLU A 14 10.38 -25.92 8.24
N GLN A 15 10.96 -24.83 7.72
CA GLN A 15 10.66 -23.49 8.24
C GLN A 15 9.31 -22.99 7.75
N PRO A 16 8.57 -22.23 8.55
CA PRO A 16 7.36 -21.56 8.10
C PRO A 16 7.67 -20.56 6.97
N ALA A 17 7.01 -20.72 5.83
CA ALA A 17 6.98 -19.72 4.76
C ALA A 17 5.89 -18.66 5.03
N ILE A 18 4.72 -19.14 5.49
CA ILE A 18 3.57 -18.26 5.79
C ILE A 18 2.95 -18.69 7.12
N VAL A 19 2.71 -17.72 7.98
CA VAL A 19 2.02 -17.87 9.28
C VAL A 19 0.80 -16.98 9.30
N THR A 20 -0.36 -17.54 9.62
CA THR A 20 -1.62 -16.82 9.86
C THR A 20 -2.00 -16.88 11.34
N ALA A 21 -3.17 -16.37 11.71
CA ALA A 21 -3.65 -16.46 13.09
C ALA A 21 -3.91 -17.90 13.56
N HIS A 22 -4.22 -18.82 12.62
CA HIS A 22 -4.70 -20.16 12.93
C HIS A 22 -3.80 -21.27 12.38
N ASP A 23 -3.03 -20.98 11.32
CA ASP A 23 -2.28 -21.97 10.56
C ASP A 23 -0.88 -21.48 10.23
N SER A 24 0.02 -22.43 9.95
CA SER A 24 1.30 -22.16 9.34
C SER A 24 1.52 -23.11 8.15
N CYS A 25 2.20 -22.62 7.13
CA CYS A 25 2.60 -23.38 5.95
C CYS A 25 4.11 -23.33 5.84
N SER A 26 4.77 -24.47 5.85
CA SER A 26 6.22 -24.59 5.65
C SER A 26 6.61 -24.33 4.18
N TRP A 27 7.89 -24.16 3.92
CA TRP A 27 8.40 -24.03 2.55
C TRP A 27 8.17 -25.31 1.73
N ALA A 28 8.28 -26.49 2.35
CA ALA A 28 8.00 -27.75 1.68
C ALA A 28 6.52 -27.86 1.27
N GLU A 29 5.60 -27.52 2.18
CA GLU A 29 4.17 -27.54 1.91
C GLU A 29 3.79 -26.49 0.84
N LEU A 30 4.40 -25.29 0.87
CA LEU A 30 4.18 -24.26 -0.14
C LEU A 30 4.66 -24.71 -1.53
N ALA A 31 5.80 -25.41 -1.62
CA ALA A 31 6.32 -25.95 -2.88
C ALA A 31 5.40 -27.08 -3.44
N GLU A 32 4.89 -27.96 -2.56
CA GLU A 32 3.94 -28.98 -2.95
C GLU A 32 2.61 -28.38 -3.43
N LEU A 33 2.08 -27.44 -2.66
CA LEU A 33 0.87 -26.70 -3.00
C LEU A 33 1.00 -26.00 -4.35
N THR A 34 2.13 -25.32 -4.60
CA THR A 34 2.45 -24.68 -5.88
C THR A 34 2.46 -25.67 -7.03
N SER A 35 3.10 -26.84 -6.83
CA SER A 35 3.17 -27.89 -7.85
C SER A 35 1.78 -28.47 -8.17
N LYS A 36 0.91 -28.63 -7.18
CA LYS A 36 -0.49 -29.04 -7.36
C LYS A 36 -1.28 -27.97 -8.13
N THR A 37 -1.08 -26.69 -7.78
CA THR A 37 -1.76 -25.55 -8.40
C THR A 37 -1.38 -25.40 -9.88
N VAL A 38 -0.10 -25.61 -10.24
CA VAL A 38 0.34 -25.65 -11.65
C VAL A 38 -0.43 -26.70 -12.46
N ARG A 39 -0.57 -27.92 -11.92
CA ARG A 39 -1.33 -28.97 -12.60
C ARG A 39 -2.81 -28.64 -12.75
N LEU A 40 -3.41 -28.05 -11.71
CA LEU A 40 -4.81 -27.64 -11.71
C LEU A 40 -5.07 -26.55 -12.77
N LEU A 41 -4.19 -25.58 -12.87
CA LEU A 41 -4.35 -24.43 -13.76
C LEU A 41 -3.76 -24.66 -15.18
N ALA A 42 -3.21 -25.84 -15.49
CA ALA A 42 -2.54 -26.13 -16.77
C ALA A 42 -3.43 -25.85 -18.01
N GLY A 43 -4.74 -26.07 -17.89
CA GLY A 43 -5.72 -25.77 -18.94
C GLY A 43 -5.93 -24.28 -19.24
N HIS A 44 -5.40 -23.42 -18.40
CA HIS A 44 -5.50 -21.95 -18.52
C HIS A 44 -4.21 -21.28 -19.03
N ARG A 45 -3.30 -22.06 -19.62
CA ARG A 45 -2.03 -21.56 -20.15
C ARG A 45 -2.23 -20.40 -21.12
N GLY A 46 -1.44 -19.35 -20.95
CA GLY A 46 -1.46 -18.16 -21.81
C GLY A 46 -2.73 -17.32 -21.70
N GLN A 47 -3.50 -17.51 -20.63
CA GLN A 47 -4.71 -16.75 -20.36
C GLN A 47 -4.42 -15.56 -19.43
N ARG A 48 -5.32 -14.58 -19.50
CA ARG A 48 -5.34 -13.41 -18.64
C ARG A 48 -6.38 -13.62 -17.54
N LEU A 49 -5.92 -13.80 -16.30
CA LEU A 49 -6.77 -14.24 -15.20
C LEU A 49 -6.73 -13.26 -14.02
N GLY A 50 -7.91 -12.91 -13.52
CA GLY A 50 -8.06 -12.19 -12.26
C GLY A 50 -7.69 -13.09 -11.07
N VAL A 51 -6.93 -12.58 -10.11
CA VAL A 51 -6.61 -13.28 -8.86
C VAL A 51 -7.28 -12.53 -7.72
N GLN A 52 -8.41 -13.05 -7.26
CA GLN A 52 -9.24 -12.51 -6.18
C GLN A 52 -9.13 -13.41 -4.94
N ILE A 53 -7.96 -13.39 -4.30
CA ILE A 53 -7.63 -14.26 -3.17
C ILE A 53 -6.96 -13.43 -2.08
N GLU A 54 -7.38 -13.62 -0.81
CA GLU A 54 -6.70 -13.01 0.34
C GLU A 54 -5.27 -13.56 0.51
N PRO A 55 -4.36 -12.79 1.14
CA PRO A 55 -2.99 -13.23 1.40
C PRO A 55 -2.97 -14.58 2.14
N SER A 56 -2.42 -15.61 1.51
CA SER A 56 -2.44 -16.97 2.01
C SER A 56 -1.41 -17.83 1.24
N PRO A 57 -1.11 -19.06 1.66
CA PRO A 57 -0.31 -19.98 0.87
C PRO A 57 -0.86 -20.22 -0.55
N ILE A 58 -2.19 -20.31 -0.69
CA ILE A 58 -2.86 -20.44 -1.99
C ILE A 58 -2.62 -19.22 -2.89
N PHE A 59 -2.67 -18.00 -2.35
CA PHE A 59 -2.37 -16.79 -3.10
C PHE A 59 -0.98 -16.86 -3.74
N VAL A 60 0.03 -17.25 -2.96
CA VAL A 60 1.42 -17.39 -3.46
C VAL A 60 1.51 -18.51 -4.49
N ALA A 61 0.89 -19.67 -4.22
CA ALA A 61 0.88 -20.81 -5.12
C ALA A 61 0.22 -20.48 -6.46
N VAL A 62 -0.89 -19.74 -6.47
CA VAL A 62 -1.58 -19.29 -7.69
C VAL A 62 -0.71 -18.34 -8.49
N LEU A 63 -0.08 -17.33 -7.86
CA LEU A 63 0.82 -16.41 -8.57
C LEU A 63 1.99 -17.14 -9.21
N ALA A 64 2.63 -18.05 -8.48
CA ALA A 64 3.74 -18.86 -8.99
C ALA A 64 3.29 -19.81 -10.11
N ALA A 65 2.08 -20.38 -10.00
CA ALA A 65 1.53 -21.25 -11.02
C ALA A 65 1.21 -20.48 -12.31
N LEU A 66 0.62 -19.31 -12.23
CA LEU A 66 0.31 -18.45 -13.39
C LEU A 66 1.59 -18.03 -14.12
N GLU A 67 2.65 -17.65 -13.40
CA GLU A 67 3.96 -17.40 -14.01
C GLU A 67 4.46 -18.64 -14.76
N GLN A 68 4.41 -19.83 -14.14
CA GLN A 68 4.93 -21.07 -14.71
C GLN A 68 4.18 -21.53 -15.98
N ILE A 69 2.90 -21.23 -16.07
CA ILE A 69 2.08 -21.57 -17.25
C ILE A 69 1.97 -20.39 -18.25
N ASP A 70 2.86 -19.42 -18.20
CA ASP A 70 2.89 -18.25 -19.09
C ASP A 70 1.56 -17.46 -19.13
N SER A 71 0.79 -17.43 -18.04
CA SER A 71 -0.44 -16.69 -17.89
C SER A 71 -0.20 -15.34 -17.22
N GLU A 72 -1.06 -14.35 -17.49
CA GLU A 72 -1.01 -13.03 -16.84
C GLU A 72 -1.90 -13.03 -15.60
N ALA A 73 -1.34 -12.64 -14.45
CA ALA A 73 -2.06 -12.45 -13.21
C ALA A 73 -2.52 -10.99 -13.06
N ILE A 74 -3.83 -10.75 -13.01
CA ILE A 74 -4.42 -9.45 -12.69
C ILE A 74 -4.87 -9.48 -11.23
N LEU A 75 -4.25 -8.64 -10.39
CA LEU A 75 -4.51 -8.65 -8.96
C LEU A 75 -5.77 -7.87 -8.63
N VAL A 76 -6.76 -8.56 -8.08
CA VAL A 76 -8.08 -8.01 -7.72
C VAL A 76 -8.23 -7.99 -6.19
N ASP A 77 -8.84 -6.94 -5.64
CA ASP A 77 -9.15 -6.88 -4.19
C ASP A 77 -10.08 -8.05 -3.84
N ALA A 78 -9.66 -8.90 -2.91
CA ALA A 78 -10.41 -10.08 -2.49
C ALA A 78 -11.79 -9.76 -1.89
N ARG A 79 -11.99 -8.52 -1.44
CA ARG A 79 -13.25 -8.05 -0.83
C ARG A 79 -14.18 -7.36 -1.82
N LEU A 80 -13.79 -7.26 -3.09
CA LEU A 80 -14.66 -6.71 -4.11
C LEU A 80 -15.84 -7.66 -4.33
N GLU A 81 -17.04 -7.12 -4.35
CA GLU A 81 -18.26 -7.88 -4.60
C GLU A 81 -18.25 -8.55 -5.97
N GLU A 82 -18.98 -9.65 -6.10
CA GLU A 82 -18.99 -10.44 -7.32
C GLU A 82 -19.41 -9.63 -8.55
N SER A 83 -20.49 -8.85 -8.44
CA SER A 83 -20.99 -7.97 -9.50
C SER A 83 -19.95 -6.95 -9.97
N SER A 84 -19.23 -6.34 -9.02
CA SER A 84 -18.15 -5.40 -9.31
C SER A 84 -16.94 -6.09 -9.94
N THR A 85 -16.65 -7.32 -9.50
CA THR A 85 -15.57 -8.14 -10.09
C THR A 85 -15.90 -8.56 -11.51
N GLU A 86 -17.14 -8.93 -11.82
CA GLU A 86 -17.58 -9.27 -13.18
C GLU A 86 -17.50 -8.06 -14.12
N LEU A 87 -17.94 -6.88 -13.65
CA LEU A 87 -17.81 -5.64 -14.42
C LEU A 87 -16.33 -5.34 -14.71
N LEU A 88 -15.47 -5.43 -13.70
CA LEU A 88 -14.03 -5.22 -13.82
C LEU A 88 -13.41 -6.25 -14.80
N ALA A 89 -13.80 -7.52 -14.70
CA ALA A 89 -13.33 -8.59 -15.58
C ALA A 89 -13.67 -8.30 -17.05
N GLY A 90 -14.88 -7.84 -17.31
CA GLY A 90 -15.30 -7.41 -18.66
C GLY A 90 -14.48 -6.21 -19.16
N GLN A 91 -14.27 -5.19 -18.34
CA GLN A 91 -13.50 -3.99 -18.68
C GLN A 91 -12.02 -4.31 -18.99
N LEU A 92 -11.43 -5.25 -18.24
CA LEU A 92 -10.03 -5.67 -18.40
C LEU A 92 -9.85 -6.79 -19.43
N GLY A 93 -10.91 -7.33 -20.02
CA GLY A 93 -10.85 -8.43 -20.99
C GLY A 93 -10.28 -9.71 -20.38
N LEU A 94 -10.64 -10.04 -19.13
CA LEU A 94 -10.20 -11.26 -18.47
C LEU A 94 -10.90 -12.49 -19.04
N GLN A 95 -10.18 -13.62 -19.13
CA GLN A 95 -10.76 -14.90 -19.51
C GLN A 95 -11.39 -15.64 -18.32
N GLY A 96 -11.01 -15.28 -17.11
CA GLY A 96 -11.59 -15.81 -15.89
C GLY A 96 -11.08 -15.12 -14.63
N VAL A 97 -11.71 -15.46 -13.50
CA VAL A 97 -11.30 -14.99 -12.16
C VAL A 97 -11.09 -16.18 -11.27
N ILE A 98 -9.91 -16.25 -10.66
CA ILE A 98 -9.52 -17.28 -9.70
C ILE A 98 -9.88 -16.81 -8.30
N ARG A 99 -10.67 -17.61 -7.59
CA ARG A 99 -11.04 -17.43 -6.18
C ARG A 99 -10.67 -18.67 -5.38
N SER A 100 -10.46 -18.49 -4.08
CA SER A 100 -10.30 -19.59 -3.15
C SER A 100 -10.87 -19.21 -1.78
N THR A 101 -11.53 -20.15 -1.13
CA THR A 101 -12.12 -19.97 0.20
C THR A 101 -11.34 -20.67 1.31
N GLY A 102 -10.16 -21.27 0.99
CA GLY A 102 -9.37 -22.02 1.97
C GLY A 102 -7.94 -22.28 1.51
N LEU A 103 -7.31 -23.21 2.19
CA LEU A 103 -5.89 -23.57 1.99
C LEU A 103 -5.66 -24.78 1.08
N ASP A 104 -6.73 -25.46 0.65
CA ASP A 104 -6.65 -26.64 -0.23
C ASP A 104 -6.88 -26.23 -1.69
N THR A 105 -6.14 -26.84 -2.61
CA THR A 105 -6.30 -26.64 -4.05
C THR A 105 -7.69 -27.00 -4.56
N SER A 106 -8.42 -27.91 -3.90
CA SER A 106 -9.81 -28.27 -4.22
C SER A 106 -10.79 -27.08 -4.06
N LEU A 107 -10.39 -26.06 -3.33
CA LEU A 107 -11.16 -24.83 -3.10
C LEU A 107 -10.83 -23.70 -4.10
N ILE A 108 -9.92 -23.94 -5.03
CA ILE A 108 -9.63 -23.01 -6.12
C ILE A 108 -10.74 -23.13 -7.18
N GLN A 109 -11.40 -22.03 -7.43
CA GLN A 109 -12.43 -21.91 -8.47
C GLN A 109 -11.97 -20.94 -9.54
N VAL A 110 -12.19 -21.29 -10.80
CA VAL A 110 -11.99 -20.40 -11.96
C VAL A 110 -13.33 -20.13 -12.61
N SER A 111 -13.88 -18.95 -12.40
CA SER A 111 -15.10 -18.52 -13.09
C SER A 111 -14.72 -17.90 -14.43
N HIS A 112 -15.41 -18.32 -15.52
CA HIS A 112 -15.22 -17.70 -16.83
C HIS A 112 -15.83 -16.30 -16.86
N ALA A 113 -15.09 -15.32 -17.40
CA ALA A 113 -15.59 -13.99 -17.63
C ALA A 113 -16.24 -13.89 -19.02
N ALA A 114 -17.38 -13.22 -19.08
CA ALA A 114 -18.06 -12.97 -20.36
C ALA A 114 -17.53 -11.66 -20.98
N GLY A 115 -17.25 -11.67 -22.27
CA GLY A 115 -16.88 -10.45 -23.01
C GLY A 115 -15.72 -10.65 -23.99
N ALA A 116 -15.24 -9.53 -24.56
CA ALA A 116 -14.05 -9.51 -25.42
C ALA A 116 -12.81 -9.79 -24.57
N THR A 117 -11.98 -10.73 -25.04
CA THR A 117 -10.75 -11.10 -24.35
C THR A 117 -9.57 -10.28 -24.86
N THR A 118 -8.71 -9.85 -23.95
CA THR A 118 -7.42 -9.21 -24.25
C THR A 118 -6.31 -10.25 -24.18
N ALA A 119 -5.32 -10.13 -25.06
CA ALA A 119 -4.17 -11.02 -25.05
C ALA A 119 -3.37 -10.89 -23.74
N ALA A 120 -2.99 -12.02 -23.16
CA ALA A 120 -2.17 -12.07 -21.96
C ALA A 120 -0.72 -11.64 -22.27
N VAL A 121 -0.06 -11.04 -21.28
CA VAL A 121 1.40 -10.89 -21.25
C VAL A 121 1.97 -12.14 -20.57
N PRO A 122 2.76 -12.97 -21.28
CA PRO A 122 3.26 -14.24 -20.73
C PRO A 122 4.00 -14.05 -19.41
N GLY A 123 3.53 -14.73 -18.36
CA GLY A 123 4.10 -14.64 -17.02
C GLY A 123 4.04 -13.24 -16.39
N GLY A 124 3.22 -12.33 -16.94
CA GLY A 124 3.06 -10.96 -16.45
C GLY A 124 2.22 -10.85 -15.19
N VAL A 125 2.33 -9.72 -14.51
CA VAL A 125 1.48 -9.36 -13.38
C VAL A 125 1.00 -7.92 -13.54
N THR A 126 -0.30 -7.73 -13.41
CA THR A 126 -0.96 -6.43 -13.53
C THR A 126 -1.54 -6.03 -12.18
N ILE A 127 -1.15 -4.84 -11.72
CA ILE A 127 -1.58 -4.24 -10.47
C ILE A 127 -2.55 -3.11 -10.78
N LEU A 128 -3.71 -3.15 -10.12
CA LEU A 128 -4.74 -2.12 -10.28
C LEU A 128 -4.50 -0.97 -9.30
N THR A 129 -4.59 0.26 -9.80
CA THR A 129 -4.48 1.47 -8.98
C THR A 129 -5.75 2.30 -9.10
N SER A 130 -6.08 3.06 -8.05
CA SER A 130 -7.26 3.94 -8.08
C SER A 130 -7.10 5.01 -9.17
N GLY A 131 -7.96 4.94 -10.19
CA GLY A 131 -8.08 5.98 -11.21
C GLY A 131 -8.92 7.16 -10.70
N THR A 132 -8.63 8.38 -11.16
CA THR A 132 -9.45 9.58 -10.86
C THR A 132 -10.82 9.54 -11.54
N THR A 133 -11.02 8.66 -12.51
CA THR A 133 -12.23 8.50 -13.33
C THR A 133 -13.15 7.36 -12.86
N GLY A 134 -12.86 6.73 -11.72
CA GLY A 134 -13.61 5.58 -11.19
C GLY A 134 -13.18 4.21 -11.78
N ILE A 135 -12.56 4.19 -12.96
CA ILE A 135 -12.00 2.96 -13.55
C ILE A 135 -10.55 2.83 -13.09
N PRO A 136 -10.14 1.68 -12.52
CA PRO A 136 -8.77 1.48 -12.08
C PRO A 136 -7.78 1.54 -13.25
N LYS A 137 -6.62 2.17 -13.04
CA LYS A 137 -5.50 2.06 -13.97
C LYS A 137 -4.84 0.70 -13.79
N ALA A 138 -4.62 0.00 -14.88
CA ALA A 138 -3.97 -1.31 -14.88
C ALA A 138 -2.48 -1.15 -15.23
N VAL A 139 -1.61 -1.43 -14.28
CA VAL A 139 -0.16 -1.21 -14.36
C VAL A 139 0.53 -2.55 -14.53
N ARG A 140 1.15 -2.79 -15.68
CA ARG A 140 1.84 -4.05 -16.02
C ARG A 140 3.27 -4.09 -15.51
N HIS A 141 3.61 -5.19 -14.86
CA HIS A 141 4.95 -5.53 -14.41
C HIS A 141 5.35 -6.94 -14.85
N ASP A 142 6.63 -7.24 -14.77
CA ASP A 142 7.18 -8.58 -14.73
C ASP A 142 7.77 -8.87 -13.34
N TRP A 143 7.84 -10.15 -12.96
CA TRP A 143 8.35 -10.55 -11.65
C TRP A 143 9.81 -10.14 -11.43
N SER A 144 10.61 -10.07 -12.49
CA SER A 144 12.02 -9.66 -12.38
C SER A 144 12.15 -8.17 -12.02
N SER A 145 11.32 -7.31 -12.61
CA SER A 145 11.29 -5.87 -12.27
C SER A 145 10.74 -5.62 -10.87
N LEU A 146 9.71 -6.37 -10.45
CA LEU A 146 9.19 -6.31 -9.08
C LEU A 146 10.21 -6.79 -8.04
N ALA A 147 11.03 -7.81 -8.36
CA ALA A 147 12.04 -8.33 -7.45
C ALA A 147 13.33 -7.50 -7.43
N ARG A 148 13.60 -6.65 -8.44
CA ARG A 148 14.83 -5.84 -8.53
C ARG A 148 15.10 -4.97 -7.30
N PRO A 149 14.11 -4.27 -6.71
CA PRO A 149 14.33 -3.48 -5.51
C PRO A 149 14.44 -4.30 -4.21
N VAL A 150 14.25 -5.62 -4.26
CA VAL A 150 14.35 -6.50 -3.09
C VAL A 150 15.79 -6.59 -2.61
N ARG A 151 16.02 -6.38 -1.32
CA ARG A 151 17.33 -6.53 -0.71
C ARG A 151 17.53 -7.99 -0.30
N ARG A 152 18.58 -8.63 -0.83
CA ARG A 152 19.00 -9.95 -0.39
C ARG A 152 19.66 -9.85 0.97
N ALA A 153 19.29 -10.76 1.87
CA ALA A 153 19.95 -10.94 3.15
C ALA A 153 21.41 -11.41 2.94
N ALA A 154 22.30 -11.04 3.83
CA ALA A 154 23.66 -11.59 3.80
C ALA A 154 23.62 -13.10 4.10
N ALA A 155 24.56 -13.84 3.50
CA ALA A 155 24.69 -15.27 3.75
C ALA A 155 24.87 -15.55 5.26
N GLY A 156 24.11 -16.50 5.81
CA GLY A 156 24.17 -16.88 7.23
C GLY A 156 23.37 -15.98 8.17
N GLN A 157 22.57 -15.04 7.66
CA GLN A 157 21.58 -14.34 8.49
C GLN A 157 20.41 -15.27 8.83
N ASP A 158 19.90 -15.14 10.05
CA ASP A 158 18.69 -15.83 10.49
C ASP A 158 17.50 -15.48 9.57
N PRO A 159 16.58 -16.44 9.40
CA PRO A 159 15.35 -16.19 8.64
C PRO A 159 14.59 -14.98 9.14
N GLN A 160 14.11 -14.17 8.21
CA GLN A 160 13.43 -12.92 8.51
C GLN A 160 11.92 -13.15 8.62
N ALA A 161 11.31 -12.78 9.74
CA ALA A 161 9.85 -12.79 9.89
C ALA A 161 9.29 -11.39 9.62
N TRP A 162 8.46 -11.29 8.57
CA TRP A 162 7.86 -10.05 8.06
C TRP A 162 6.37 -9.98 8.35
N LEU A 163 5.91 -8.91 8.99
CA LEU A 163 4.48 -8.63 9.14
C LEU A 163 3.94 -8.02 7.85
N LEU A 164 2.93 -8.66 7.25
CA LEU A 164 2.21 -8.13 6.11
C LEU A 164 1.10 -7.17 6.59
N THR A 165 1.29 -5.88 6.39
CA THR A 165 0.33 -4.84 6.78
C THR A 165 -0.40 -4.24 5.58
N TYR A 166 0.15 -4.42 4.38
CA TYR A 166 -0.46 -3.98 3.13
C TYR A 166 -1.30 -5.09 2.50
N ARG A 167 -2.28 -4.70 1.72
CA ARG A 167 -3.03 -5.67 0.91
C ARG A 167 -2.15 -6.25 -0.18
N SER A 168 -2.23 -7.56 -0.37
CA SER A 168 -1.36 -8.32 -1.28
C SER A 168 -1.58 -8.02 -2.76
N HIS A 169 -2.77 -7.53 -3.14
CA HIS A 169 -3.07 -7.12 -4.51
C HIS A 169 -2.46 -5.76 -4.90
N LEU A 170 -1.84 -5.04 -3.95
CA LEU A 170 -1.19 -3.75 -4.17
C LEU A 170 0.33 -3.90 -4.28
N TYR A 171 0.97 -2.95 -4.96
CA TYR A 171 2.42 -2.93 -5.13
C TYR A 171 3.20 -3.10 -3.82
N ALA A 172 2.82 -2.35 -2.77
CA ALA A 172 3.50 -2.42 -1.47
C ALA A 172 3.38 -3.80 -0.81
N GLY A 173 2.21 -4.45 -0.89
CA GLY A 173 1.99 -5.81 -0.38
C GLY A 173 2.83 -6.85 -1.13
N LEU A 174 2.89 -6.75 -2.47
CA LEU A 174 3.77 -7.60 -3.27
C LEU A 174 5.25 -7.39 -2.94
N GLN A 175 5.68 -6.16 -2.65
CA GLN A 175 7.06 -5.89 -2.26
C GLN A 175 7.42 -6.55 -0.92
N VAL A 176 6.52 -6.54 0.07
CA VAL A 176 6.74 -7.25 1.34
C VAL A 176 6.77 -8.76 1.11
N LEU A 177 5.84 -9.28 0.32
CA LEU A 177 5.82 -10.70 -0.07
C LEU A 177 7.14 -11.11 -0.75
N LEU A 178 7.58 -10.39 -1.77
CA LEU A 178 8.82 -10.68 -2.50
C LEU A 178 10.05 -10.52 -1.61
N GLN A 179 10.09 -9.52 -0.72
CA GLN A 179 11.18 -9.35 0.25
C GLN A 179 11.30 -10.57 1.17
N CYS A 180 10.16 -11.14 1.57
CA CYS A 180 10.11 -12.36 2.37
C CYS A 180 10.54 -13.59 1.54
N LEU A 181 9.90 -13.82 0.39
CA LEU A 181 10.16 -15.03 -0.42
C LEU A 181 11.60 -15.10 -0.95
N VAL A 182 12.16 -14.00 -1.46
CA VAL A 182 13.54 -13.96 -2.00
C VAL A 182 14.59 -14.27 -0.94
N ASN A 183 14.26 -14.04 0.33
CA ASN A 183 15.16 -14.32 1.47
C ASN A 183 14.77 -15.57 2.26
N TYR A 184 13.88 -16.39 1.73
CA TYR A 184 13.37 -17.58 2.40
C TYR A 184 12.91 -17.32 3.85
N GLY A 185 12.28 -16.15 4.06
CA GLY A 185 11.77 -15.71 5.35
C GLY A 185 10.38 -16.26 5.64
N THR A 186 9.77 -15.79 6.72
CA THR A 186 8.40 -16.09 7.14
C THR A 186 7.51 -14.88 6.93
N LEU A 187 6.45 -14.99 6.13
CA LEU A 187 5.42 -13.97 5.99
C LEU A 187 4.34 -14.19 7.05
N VAL A 188 4.17 -13.22 7.93
CA VAL A 188 3.14 -13.24 8.97
C VAL A 188 1.95 -12.43 8.50
N VAL A 189 0.81 -13.08 8.36
CA VAL A 189 -0.42 -12.53 7.77
C VAL A 189 -1.49 -12.40 8.84
N PRO A 190 -1.77 -11.20 9.36
CA PRO A 190 -2.88 -11.00 10.27
C PRO A 190 -4.22 -11.11 9.53
N PRO A 191 -5.31 -11.52 10.24
CA PRO A 191 -6.66 -11.47 9.68
C PRO A 191 -7.02 -10.04 9.23
N PRO A 192 -7.85 -9.88 8.19
CA PRO A 192 -8.21 -8.56 7.63
C PRO A 192 -8.80 -7.59 8.67
N ASP A 193 -9.58 -8.11 9.62
CA ASP A 193 -10.29 -7.33 10.64
C ASP A 193 -9.67 -7.46 12.04
N ALA A 194 -8.41 -7.93 12.12
CA ALA A 194 -7.71 -8.08 13.39
C ALA A 194 -7.59 -6.76 14.14
N SER A 195 -7.84 -6.79 15.44
CA SER A 195 -7.56 -5.65 16.31
C SER A 195 -6.05 -5.38 16.41
N PRO A 196 -5.62 -4.18 16.78
CA PRO A 196 -4.21 -3.90 17.04
C PRO A 196 -3.57 -4.87 18.03
N ASP A 197 -4.28 -5.27 19.09
CA ASP A 197 -3.78 -6.23 20.09
C ASP A 197 -3.62 -7.63 19.49
N ASP A 198 -4.56 -8.09 18.66
CA ASP A 198 -4.46 -9.38 17.96
C ASP A 198 -3.26 -9.40 17.02
N ILE A 199 -3.03 -8.29 16.30
CA ILE A 199 -1.88 -8.14 15.41
C ILE A 199 -0.56 -8.21 16.18
N VAL A 200 -0.47 -7.48 17.30
CA VAL A 200 0.73 -7.49 18.17
C VAL A 200 0.95 -8.87 18.78
N GLY A 201 -0.11 -9.53 19.25
CA GLY A 201 -0.05 -10.88 19.79
C GLY A 201 0.40 -11.91 18.74
N LEU A 202 -0.08 -11.81 17.50
CA LEU A 202 0.38 -12.66 16.39
C LEU A 202 1.85 -12.37 16.07
N ALA A 203 2.24 -11.10 15.99
CA ALA A 203 3.62 -10.70 15.72
C ALA A 203 4.60 -11.21 16.78
N GLU A 204 4.22 -11.19 18.06
CA GLU A 204 5.02 -11.72 19.17
C GLU A 204 5.19 -13.25 19.04
N ARG A 205 4.08 -13.99 18.86
CA ARG A 205 4.12 -15.45 18.70
C ARG A 205 4.93 -15.92 17.49
N ALA A 206 4.81 -15.19 16.37
CA ALA A 206 5.51 -15.52 15.13
C ALA A 206 6.94 -14.94 15.05
N GLY A 207 7.42 -14.28 16.11
CA GLY A 207 8.76 -13.71 16.17
C GLY A 207 9.05 -12.66 15.11
N VAL A 208 8.08 -11.78 14.82
CA VAL A 208 8.21 -10.72 13.82
C VAL A 208 9.38 -9.79 14.14
N GLN A 209 10.24 -9.58 13.15
CA GLN A 209 11.42 -8.72 13.23
C GLN A 209 11.35 -7.55 12.25
N TYR A 210 10.51 -7.64 11.23
CA TYR A 210 10.40 -6.67 10.14
C TYR A 210 8.94 -6.26 9.97
N ILE A 211 8.68 -4.96 10.05
CA ILE A 211 7.36 -4.39 9.86
C ILE A 211 7.43 -3.40 8.72
N SER A 212 6.51 -3.51 7.75
CA SER A 212 6.39 -2.52 6.68
C SER A 212 4.94 -2.06 6.61
N GLY A 213 4.67 -0.76 6.76
CA GLY A 213 3.31 -0.23 6.83
C GLY A 213 3.21 1.22 6.38
N THR A 214 1.96 1.68 6.18
CA THR A 214 1.71 3.11 6.02
C THR A 214 1.88 3.84 7.35
N PRO A 215 2.22 5.14 7.36
CA PRO A 215 2.19 5.96 8.57
C PRO A 215 0.89 5.81 9.36
N SER A 216 -0.27 5.89 8.68
CA SER A 216 -1.58 5.73 9.32
C SER A 216 -1.76 4.36 9.98
N TYR A 217 -1.34 3.27 9.32
CA TYR A 217 -1.38 1.93 9.91
C TYR A 217 -0.50 1.82 11.16
N LEU A 218 0.73 2.33 11.08
CA LEU A 218 1.68 2.26 12.19
C LEU A 218 1.24 3.14 13.38
N ARG A 219 0.67 4.33 13.13
CA ARG A 219 0.05 5.14 14.19
C ARG A 219 -1.06 4.35 14.90
N ARG A 220 -1.98 3.76 14.12
CA ARG A 220 -3.07 2.96 14.69
C ARG A 220 -2.52 1.82 15.55
N LEU A 221 -1.51 1.10 15.06
CA LEU A 221 -0.88 0.00 15.80
C LEU A 221 -0.23 0.48 17.09
N THR A 222 0.48 1.61 17.08
CA THR A 222 1.22 2.13 18.24
C THR A 222 0.32 2.81 19.27
N VAL A 223 -0.83 3.36 18.86
CA VAL A 223 -1.75 4.06 19.74
C VAL A 223 -2.76 3.10 20.40
N PHE A 224 -3.27 2.15 19.62
CA PHE A 224 -4.33 1.25 20.08
C PHE A 224 -3.84 -0.14 20.49
N GLY A 225 -2.62 -0.53 20.11
CA GLY A 225 -2.00 -1.79 20.53
C GLY A 225 -1.40 -1.68 21.93
N ASP A 226 -1.25 -2.82 22.61
CA ASP A 226 -0.62 -2.89 23.92
C ASP A 226 0.86 -2.45 23.84
N ALA A 227 1.15 -1.30 24.43
CA ALA A 227 2.49 -0.70 24.42
C ALA A 227 3.56 -1.58 25.12
N ALA A 228 3.18 -2.39 26.12
CA ALA A 228 4.09 -3.30 26.77
C ALA A 228 4.43 -4.49 25.87
N GLN A 229 3.45 -5.01 25.11
CA GLN A 229 3.67 -6.04 24.11
C GLN A 229 4.51 -5.52 22.95
N LEU A 230 4.19 -4.35 22.42
CA LEU A 230 4.95 -3.72 21.35
C LEU A 230 6.44 -3.60 21.67
N ARG A 231 6.78 -3.18 22.91
CA ARG A 231 8.18 -3.08 23.36
C ARG A 231 8.90 -4.42 23.50
N ARG A 232 8.16 -5.53 23.62
CA ARG A 232 8.75 -6.89 23.66
C ARG A 232 9.07 -7.44 22.28
N LEU A 233 8.46 -6.90 21.22
CA LEU A 233 8.77 -7.34 19.86
C LEU A 233 10.25 -7.09 19.53
N ALA A 234 10.92 -8.12 19.04
CA ALA A 234 12.32 -8.05 18.62
C ALA A 234 12.49 -7.36 17.25
N VAL A 235 11.85 -6.21 17.07
CA VAL A 235 11.83 -5.50 15.77
C VAL A 235 13.23 -5.00 15.43
N ARG A 236 13.72 -5.40 14.25
CA ARG A 236 15.02 -5.00 13.68
C ARG A 236 14.87 -3.89 12.63
N GLN A 237 13.73 -3.86 11.94
CA GLN A 237 13.47 -2.83 10.94
C GLN A 237 11.99 -2.48 10.85
N ILE A 238 11.73 -1.18 10.74
CA ILE A 238 10.41 -0.64 10.38
C ILE A 238 10.56 0.14 9.09
N THR A 239 9.68 -0.13 8.14
CA THR A 239 9.64 0.56 6.85
C THR A 239 8.30 1.25 6.68
N LEU A 240 8.32 2.56 6.45
CA LEU A 240 7.13 3.37 6.18
C LEU A 240 7.05 3.71 4.69
N GLY A 241 5.85 3.66 4.12
CA GLY A 241 5.63 4.08 2.74
C GLY A 241 4.16 4.20 2.36
N GLY A 242 3.90 4.74 1.19
CA GLY A 242 2.55 4.85 0.62
C GLY A 242 1.78 6.12 1.00
N GLU A 243 2.20 6.85 2.02
CA GLU A 243 1.65 8.15 2.46
C GLU A 243 2.79 9.13 2.74
N SER A 244 2.45 10.42 2.94
CA SER A 244 3.38 11.43 3.45
C SER A 244 3.84 11.06 4.86
N ILE A 245 5.12 11.26 5.14
CA ILE A 245 5.75 10.88 6.41
C ILE A 245 6.19 12.15 7.13
N ASP A 246 5.60 12.39 8.28
CA ASP A 246 5.96 13.50 9.17
C ASP A 246 7.00 13.08 10.21
N GLN A 247 7.63 14.06 10.86
CA GLN A 247 8.67 13.82 11.84
C GLN A 247 8.13 13.11 13.10
N GLN A 248 6.88 13.41 13.48
CA GLN A 248 6.31 12.88 14.72
C GLN A 248 6.22 11.34 14.72
N ILE A 249 5.80 10.72 13.59
CA ILE A 249 5.76 9.25 13.53
C ILE A 249 7.15 8.64 13.57
N LEU A 250 8.15 9.28 12.95
CA LEU A 250 9.54 8.81 13.00
C LEU A 250 10.07 8.81 14.43
N ASP A 251 9.86 9.90 15.18
CA ASP A 251 10.29 10.07 16.56
C ASP A 251 9.55 9.09 17.51
N GLN A 252 8.25 8.91 17.29
CA GLN A 252 7.44 7.94 18.04
C GLN A 252 7.95 6.52 17.87
N LEU A 253 8.21 6.10 16.63
CA LEU A 253 8.72 4.77 16.34
C LEU A 253 10.15 4.57 16.85
N ALA A 254 11.01 5.59 16.77
CA ALA A 254 12.36 5.55 17.32
C ALA A 254 12.36 5.40 18.86
N THR A 255 11.39 6.06 19.51
CA THR A 255 11.21 5.94 20.98
C THR A 255 10.68 4.55 21.38
N LEU A 256 9.74 4.01 20.60
CA LEU A 256 9.11 2.72 20.90
C LEU A 256 10.03 1.54 20.59
N PHE A 257 10.82 1.63 19.50
CA PHE A 257 11.71 0.60 18.99
C PHE A 257 13.15 1.12 18.83
N PRO A 258 13.86 1.42 19.93
CA PRO A 258 15.15 2.11 19.89
C PRO A 258 16.26 1.34 19.17
N ASN A 259 16.11 0.02 19.02
CA ASN A 259 17.07 -0.85 18.32
C ASN A 259 16.69 -1.12 16.86
N ALA A 260 15.53 -0.65 16.40
CA ALA A 260 15.07 -0.87 15.05
C ALA A 260 15.65 0.18 14.10
N ARG A 261 16.03 -0.27 12.91
CA ARG A 261 16.32 0.62 11.79
C ARG A 261 14.99 1.15 11.23
N ILE A 262 14.75 2.44 11.34
CA ILE A 262 13.58 3.07 10.75
C ILE A 262 13.96 3.60 9.37
N ALA A 263 13.19 3.20 8.36
CA ALA A 263 13.36 3.64 6.99
C ALA A 263 12.03 4.10 6.42
N HIS A 264 12.03 5.18 5.66
CA HIS A 264 10.86 5.51 4.87
C HIS A 264 11.16 5.47 3.38
N ILE A 265 10.17 5.05 2.60
CA ILE A 265 10.32 4.72 1.19
C ILE A 265 9.33 5.56 0.37
N TYR A 266 9.85 6.16 -0.69
CA TYR A 266 9.03 6.68 -1.77
C TYR A 266 8.96 5.65 -2.89
N ALA A 267 7.75 5.20 -3.18
CA ALA A 267 7.44 4.23 -4.23
C ALA A 267 6.04 4.47 -4.77
N THR A 268 5.84 4.22 -6.05
CA THR A 268 4.52 4.16 -6.67
C THR A 268 4.39 2.88 -7.47
N THR A 269 3.18 2.48 -7.81
CA THR A 269 2.98 1.29 -8.65
C THR A 269 3.66 1.47 -10.01
N GLU A 270 3.63 2.67 -10.58
CA GLU A 270 4.18 2.98 -11.90
C GLU A 270 5.71 3.03 -11.90
N LEU A 271 6.31 3.57 -10.84
CA LEU A 271 7.77 3.84 -10.78
C LEU A 271 8.56 2.77 -10.04
N GLY A 272 7.86 1.88 -9.32
CA GLY A 272 8.51 0.99 -8.38
C GLY A 272 9.10 1.75 -7.18
N ARG A 273 10.05 1.15 -6.48
CA ARG A 273 10.77 1.81 -5.39
C ARG A 273 11.77 2.81 -5.95
N CYS A 274 11.55 4.10 -5.66
CA CYS A 274 12.42 5.18 -6.09
C CYS A 274 13.59 5.39 -5.14
N PHE A 275 13.31 5.57 -3.84
CA PHE A 275 14.36 5.76 -2.84
C PHE A 275 13.93 5.32 -1.43
N SER A 276 14.90 5.24 -0.54
CA SER A 276 14.72 4.95 0.88
C SER A 276 15.57 5.88 1.72
N VAL A 277 14.96 6.56 2.70
CA VAL A 277 15.62 7.47 3.65
C VAL A 277 15.73 6.77 4.99
N ILE A 278 16.89 6.87 5.64
CA ILE A 278 17.23 6.15 6.89
C ILE A 278 17.89 7.05 7.94
N ASP A 279 17.88 8.36 7.70
CA ASP A 279 18.55 9.34 8.57
C ASP A 279 17.68 9.82 9.73
N GLY A 280 16.48 9.24 9.91
CA GLY A 280 15.55 9.59 10.97
C GLY A 280 14.80 10.93 10.75
N ARG A 281 14.94 11.55 9.57
CA ARG A 281 14.32 12.85 9.25
C ARG A 281 13.25 12.69 8.18
N ALA A 282 12.15 13.40 8.33
CA ALA A 282 11.10 13.49 7.31
C ALA A 282 11.63 14.12 6.01
N GLY A 283 10.94 13.84 4.88
CA GLY A 283 11.41 14.27 3.56
C GLY A 283 12.66 13.51 3.10
N PHE A 284 13.37 14.03 2.10
CA PHE A 284 14.59 13.41 1.58
C PHE A 284 15.68 14.47 1.31
N PRO A 285 16.98 14.09 1.28
CA PRO A 285 18.07 15.03 1.05
C PRO A 285 17.96 15.75 -0.28
N ARG A 286 18.06 17.09 -0.29
CA ARG A 286 18.05 17.90 -1.50
C ARG A 286 19.11 17.48 -2.52
N GLY A 287 20.27 17.02 -2.07
CA GLY A 287 21.36 16.59 -2.93
C GLY A 287 21.03 15.40 -3.84
N TRP A 288 19.87 14.75 -3.66
CA TRP A 288 19.42 13.68 -4.58
C TRP A 288 18.76 14.24 -5.85
N LEU A 289 18.36 15.51 -5.83
CA LEU A 289 17.82 16.17 -7.03
C LEU A 289 18.94 16.39 -8.07
N GLY A 290 18.63 16.07 -9.33
CA GLY A 290 19.57 16.22 -10.44
C GLY A 290 20.67 15.16 -10.52
N THR A 291 20.65 14.16 -9.63
CA THR A 291 21.59 13.03 -9.63
C THR A 291 20.86 11.72 -9.95
N GLU A 292 21.57 10.77 -10.55
CA GLU A 292 21.06 9.42 -10.74
C GLU A 292 21.68 8.50 -9.70
N SER A 293 20.84 7.73 -9.00
CA SER A 293 21.30 6.75 -8.00
C SER A 293 21.87 5.50 -8.66
N GLU A 294 22.64 4.71 -7.90
CA GLU A 294 23.18 3.40 -8.34
C GLU A 294 22.06 2.43 -8.80
N SER A 295 20.84 2.61 -8.29
CA SER A 295 19.67 1.81 -8.70
C SER A 295 19.00 2.32 -9.99
N GLY A 296 19.57 3.30 -10.69
CA GLY A 296 19.01 3.87 -11.92
C GLY A 296 17.77 4.71 -11.70
N VAL A 297 17.69 5.42 -10.58
CA VAL A 297 16.61 6.35 -10.27
C VAL A 297 17.14 7.78 -10.28
N ALA A 298 16.51 8.66 -11.04
CA ALA A 298 16.81 10.08 -11.10
C ALA A 298 15.58 10.91 -10.71
N LEU A 299 15.83 12.01 -9.99
CA LEU A 299 14.80 12.91 -9.44
C LEU A 299 15.03 14.33 -9.95
N ARG A 300 13.98 15.02 -10.36
CA ARG A 300 14.00 16.45 -10.65
C ARG A 300 12.70 17.13 -10.22
N VAL A 301 12.73 18.45 -10.15
CA VAL A 301 11.58 19.28 -9.77
C VAL A 301 11.25 20.21 -10.93
N GLU A 302 9.98 20.27 -11.30
CA GLU A 302 9.46 21.24 -12.24
C GLU A 302 8.15 21.83 -11.70
N ASN A 303 8.06 23.14 -11.60
CA ASN A 303 6.89 23.87 -11.12
C ASN A 303 6.36 23.35 -9.75
N GLY A 304 7.25 22.97 -8.83
CA GLY A 304 6.92 22.42 -7.51
C GLY A 304 6.42 20.96 -7.53
N GLU A 305 6.46 20.29 -8.67
CA GLU A 305 6.12 18.87 -8.81
C GLU A 305 7.38 18.01 -8.93
N LEU A 306 7.35 16.85 -8.30
CA LEU A 306 8.40 15.83 -8.42
C LEU A 306 8.24 15.04 -9.72
N PHE A 307 9.32 15.00 -10.51
CA PHE A 307 9.46 14.14 -11.68
C PHE A 307 10.49 13.07 -11.41
N VAL A 308 10.19 11.85 -11.84
CA VAL A 308 11.05 10.69 -11.60
C VAL A 308 11.28 9.92 -12.90
N ARG A 309 12.51 9.46 -13.11
CA ARG A 309 12.86 8.40 -14.05
C ARG A 309 13.39 7.22 -13.25
N SER A 310 12.91 5.99 -13.49
CA SER A 310 13.22 4.84 -12.65
C SER A 310 13.44 3.56 -13.44
N ALA A 311 14.59 2.93 -13.27
CA ALA A 311 14.85 1.59 -13.81
C ALA A 311 13.92 0.51 -13.21
N ASN A 312 13.30 0.77 -12.05
CA ASN A 312 12.37 -0.13 -11.37
C ASN A 312 10.91 0.05 -11.84
N ALA A 313 10.66 0.96 -12.80
CA ALA A 313 9.32 1.31 -13.23
C ALA A 313 8.60 0.14 -13.93
N MET A 314 7.29 0.26 -14.02
CA MET A 314 6.41 -0.61 -14.78
C MET A 314 6.91 -0.84 -16.21
N GLN A 315 6.38 -1.86 -16.87
CA GLN A 315 6.55 -2.02 -18.31
C GLN A 315 5.74 -0.97 -19.07
N GLU A 316 4.44 -0.96 -18.80
CA GLU A 316 3.49 -0.07 -19.44
C GLU A 316 2.17 -0.03 -18.66
N TYR A 317 1.29 0.90 -19.02
CA TYR A 317 -0.12 0.79 -18.68
C TYR A 317 -0.83 -0.16 -19.66
N ASP A 318 -1.75 -0.94 -19.14
CA ASP A 318 -2.67 -1.70 -19.97
C ASP A 318 -3.69 -0.75 -20.65
N ARG A 319 -3.58 -0.63 -21.96
CA ARG A 319 -4.41 0.25 -22.78
C ARG A 319 -5.70 -0.40 -23.29
N SER A 320 -5.94 -1.67 -22.95
CA SER A 320 -7.20 -2.34 -23.26
C SER A 320 -8.38 -1.82 -22.44
N VAL A 321 -8.08 -1.11 -21.34
CA VAL A 321 -9.07 -0.39 -20.54
C VAL A 321 -9.41 0.91 -21.28
N ALA A 322 -10.62 0.98 -21.86
CA ALA A 322 -11.07 2.10 -22.68
C ALA A 322 -11.12 3.43 -21.92
N ASP A 323 -10.94 4.54 -22.68
CA ASP A 323 -11.20 5.94 -22.29
C ASP A 323 -10.33 6.59 -21.21
N GLN A 324 -9.10 6.11 -20.98
CA GLN A 324 -8.17 6.83 -20.10
C GLN A 324 -7.07 7.52 -20.91
N GLU A 325 -6.87 8.83 -20.70
CA GLU A 325 -5.66 9.52 -21.13
C GLU A 325 -4.47 9.05 -20.29
N LEU A 326 -3.87 7.94 -20.70
CA LEU A 326 -2.69 7.37 -20.06
C LEU A 326 -1.41 7.90 -20.73
N PRO A 327 -0.35 8.21 -19.96
CA PRO A 327 0.94 8.55 -20.52
C PRO A 327 1.41 7.49 -21.52
N THR A 328 1.92 7.95 -22.66
CA THR A 328 2.46 7.05 -23.70
C THR A 328 3.91 6.67 -23.48
N THR A 329 4.58 7.40 -22.60
CA THR A 329 6.02 7.33 -22.36
C THR A 329 6.35 6.31 -21.26
N SER A 330 7.45 5.59 -21.42
CA SER A 330 7.94 4.65 -20.40
C SER A 330 8.70 5.40 -19.31
N PRO A 331 8.31 5.26 -18.03
CA PRO A 331 9.06 5.88 -16.94
C PRO A 331 10.48 5.31 -16.75
N ARG A 332 10.85 4.27 -17.49
CA ARG A 332 12.23 3.71 -17.49
C ARG A 332 13.20 4.59 -18.26
N SER A 333 12.77 5.22 -19.33
CA SER A 333 13.60 6.04 -20.23
C SER A 333 13.29 7.52 -20.15
N GLU A 334 12.07 7.89 -19.76
CA GLU A 334 11.57 9.26 -19.75
C GLU A 334 11.15 9.74 -18.37
N TRP A 335 11.03 11.06 -18.23
CA TRP A 335 10.58 11.66 -16.99
C TRP A 335 9.08 11.49 -16.79
N PHE A 336 8.71 10.92 -15.66
CA PHE A 336 7.32 10.70 -15.26
C PHE A 336 6.88 11.77 -14.27
N ALA A 337 5.80 12.48 -14.60
CA ALA A 337 5.13 13.42 -13.71
C ALA A 337 4.38 12.65 -12.62
N THR A 338 4.81 12.76 -11.37
CA THR A 338 4.25 11.94 -10.27
C THR A 338 2.92 12.46 -9.76
N GLY A 339 2.61 13.73 -9.99
CA GLY A 339 1.51 14.45 -9.37
C GLY A 339 1.79 14.83 -7.90
N ASP A 340 2.93 14.42 -7.35
CA ASP A 340 3.31 14.76 -5.97
C ASP A 340 3.97 16.14 -5.93
N LEU A 341 3.41 17.05 -5.13
CA LEU A 341 3.92 18.40 -4.93
C LEU A 341 4.93 18.40 -3.79
N ILE A 342 5.99 19.17 -3.97
CA ILE A 342 7.10 19.22 -3.03
C ILE A 342 7.53 20.66 -2.74
N GLU A 343 8.09 20.84 -1.55
CA GLU A 343 8.81 22.05 -1.12
C GLU A 343 10.29 21.73 -0.98
N VAL A 344 11.13 22.58 -1.55
CA VAL A 344 12.58 22.42 -1.51
C VAL A 344 13.15 23.47 -0.55
N THR A 345 13.77 23.00 0.53
CA THR A 345 14.51 23.85 1.48
C THR A 345 16.03 23.82 1.15
N GLU A 346 16.84 24.41 2.02
CA GLU A 346 18.29 24.47 1.82
C GLU A 346 18.94 23.09 1.75
N ASP A 347 18.52 22.16 2.63
CA ASP A 347 19.12 20.82 2.76
C ASP A 347 18.18 19.66 2.44
N ARG A 348 16.84 19.91 2.40
CA ARG A 348 15.83 18.87 2.27
C ARG A 348 14.73 19.19 1.29
N VAL A 349 14.00 18.14 0.91
CA VAL A 349 12.79 18.19 0.10
C VAL A 349 11.66 17.52 0.86
N TYR A 350 10.54 18.20 1.00
CA TYR A 350 9.34 17.73 1.70
C TYR A 350 8.19 17.52 0.73
N PHE A 351 7.40 16.47 0.97
CA PHE A 351 6.14 16.27 0.25
C PHE A 351 5.07 17.14 0.88
N VAL A 352 4.44 18.00 0.10
CA VAL A 352 3.37 18.89 0.56
C VAL A 352 1.98 18.42 0.14
N GLY A 353 1.88 17.36 -0.64
CA GLY A 353 0.62 16.72 -1.04
C GLY A 353 0.59 16.30 -2.49
N ARG A 354 -0.57 15.82 -2.95
CA ARG A 354 -0.81 15.49 -4.35
C ARG A 354 -1.59 16.59 -5.05
N ARG A 355 -1.28 16.83 -6.30
CA ARG A 355 -2.02 17.76 -7.16
C ARG A 355 -3.52 17.42 -7.24
N SER A 356 -3.85 16.12 -7.30
CA SER A 356 -5.23 15.63 -7.33
C SER A 356 -6.00 15.84 -6.03
N ASP A 357 -5.30 15.92 -4.90
CA ASP A 357 -5.91 15.96 -3.57
C ASP A 357 -6.09 17.40 -3.05
N MET A 358 -5.63 18.38 -3.83
CA MET A 358 -5.72 19.80 -3.45
C MET A 358 -7.17 20.26 -3.34
N ILE A 359 -7.55 20.80 -2.19
CA ILE A 359 -8.86 21.38 -1.93
C ILE A 359 -8.93 22.77 -2.58
N ASN A 360 -9.96 23.03 -3.38
CA ASN A 360 -10.13 24.31 -4.07
C ASN A 360 -11.11 25.22 -3.30
N VAL A 361 -10.56 26.11 -2.50
CA VAL A 361 -11.34 27.07 -1.69
C VAL A 361 -11.37 28.44 -2.38
N GLY A 362 -12.41 28.73 -3.13
CA GLY A 362 -12.56 30.03 -3.81
C GLY A 362 -11.39 30.37 -4.74
N GLY A 363 -10.86 29.39 -5.47
CA GLY A 363 -9.71 29.54 -6.36
C GLY A 363 -8.34 29.32 -5.70
N ASN A 364 -8.28 29.29 -4.37
CA ASN A 364 -7.05 28.96 -3.64
C ASN A 364 -6.89 27.44 -3.48
N LYS A 365 -5.69 26.92 -3.75
CA LYS A 365 -5.37 25.52 -3.57
C LYS A 365 -4.84 25.28 -2.16
N VAL A 366 -5.51 24.40 -1.40
CA VAL A 366 -5.12 24.02 -0.04
C VAL A 366 -4.68 22.57 -0.05
N SER A 367 -3.47 22.32 0.46
CA SER A 367 -3.00 20.95 0.69
C SER A 367 -3.61 20.39 1.98
N PRO A 368 -4.32 19.28 1.93
CA PRO A 368 -4.78 18.59 3.14
C PRO A 368 -3.64 18.26 4.10
N THR A 369 -2.51 17.79 3.58
CA THR A 369 -1.34 17.37 4.37
C THR A 369 -0.80 18.50 5.23
N VAL A 370 -0.70 19.73 4.69
CA VAL A 370 -0.22 20.91 5.46
C VAL A 370 -1.15 21.20 6.63
N VAL A 371 -2.45 21.09 6.44
CA VAL A 371 -3.43 21.29 7.51
C VAL A 371 -3.40 20.15 8.53
N GLU A 372 -3.29 18.91 8.04
CA GLU A 372 -3.14 17.71 8.88
C GLU A 372 -1.91 17.81 9.79
N ASP A 373 -0.78 18.29 9.30
CA ASP A 373 0.46 18.42 10.06
C ASP A 373 0.34 19.43 11.20
N VAL A 374 -0.35 20.55 10.97
CA VAL A 374 -0.64 21.54 12.02
C VAL A 374 -1.53 20.94 13.12
N ILE A 375 -2.62 20.28 12.73
CA ILE A 375 -3.57 19.70 13.70
C ILE A 375 -2.91 18.55 14.46
N ARG A 376 -2.11 17.72 13.78
CA ARG A 376 -1.38 16.59 14.39
C ARG A 376 -0.41 17.04 15.45
N GLY A 377 0.14 18.25 15.36
CA GLY A 377 0.98 18.86 16.39
C GLY A 377 0.25 19.23 17.68
N VAL A 378 -1.09 19.21 17.71
CA VAL A 378 -1.88 19.56 18.89
C VAL A 378 -1.88 18.41 19.89
N PRO A 379 -1.48 18.64 21.17
CA PRO A 379 -1.55 17.61 22.20
C PRO A 379 -2.98 17.04 22.34
N GLY A 380 -3.08 15.72 22.41
CA GLY A 380 -4.38 15.04 22.47
C GLY A 380 -4.96 14.62 21.12
N VAL A 381 -4.35 14.98 20.01
CA VAL A 381 -4.69 14.45 18.67
C VAL A 381 -3.95 13.14 18.46
N THR A 382 -4.69 12.06 18.23
CA THR A 382 -4.16 10.75 17.88
C THR A 382 -3.97 10.59 16.38
N ASP A 383 -4.99 10.98 15.61
CA ASP A 383 -4.97 10.96 14.14
C ASP A 383 -5.88 12.06 13.60
N VAL A 384 -5.66 12.43 12.34
CA VAL A 384 -6.43 13.48 11.68
C VAL A 384 -6.54 13.22 10.20
N ARG A 385 -7.68 13.54 9.63
CA ARG A 385 -7.98 13.57 8.20
C ARG A 385 -8.49 14.94 7.82
N VAL A 386 -7.95 15.52 6.74
CA VAL A 386 -8.43 16.77 6.15
C VAL A 386 -8.95 16.50 4.74
N TYR A 387 -10.11 17.06 4.41
CA TYR A 387 -10.77 16.88 3.13
C TYR A 387 -11.58 18.12 2.70
N GLY A 388 -11.91 18.17 1.40
CA GLY A 388 -12.77 19.22 0.86
C GLY A 388 -14.24 18.83 1.03
N ARG A 389 -15.02 19.72 1.66
CA ARG A 389 -16.48 19.63 1.73
C ARG A 389 -17.11 20.56 0.71
N THR A 390 -18.08 20.07 -0.06
CA THR A 390 -18.74 20.85 -1.11
C THR A 390 -19.41 22.09 -0.57
N SER A 391 -19.23 23.23 -1.25
CA SER A 391 -19.79 24.52 -0.91
C SER A 391 -20.30 25.22 -2.16
N SER A 392 -21.55 25.69 -2.13
CA SER A 392 -22.15 26.45 -3.25
C SER A 392 -21.51 27.83 -3.49
N LEU A 393 -20.79 28.37 -2.50
CA LEU A 393 -20.20 29.71 -2.57
C LEU A 393 -18.74 29.69 -3.03
N THR A 394 -17.96 28.70 -2.56
CA THR A 394 -16.51 28.64 -2.75
C THR A 394 -16.03 27.43 -3.53
N GLY A 395 -16.94 26.59 -4.00
CA GLY A 395 -16.66 25.29 -4.57
C GLY A 395 -16.40 24.25 -3.47
N GLN A 396 -15.38 24.47 -2.63
CA GLN A 396 -15.09 23.63 -1.47
C GLN A 396 -14.74 24.48 -0.24
N LEU A 397 -14.89 23.89 0.94
CA LEU A 397 -14.37 24.35 2.23
C LEU A 397 -13.52 23.27 2.85
N VAL A 398 -12.54 23.67 3.65
CA VAL A 398 -11.70 22.72 4.38
C VAL A 398 -12.50 22.15 5.56
N ALA A 399 -12.54 20.84 5.68
CA ALA A 399 -13.11 20.10 6.80
C ALA A 399 -12.06 19.12 7.36
N CYS A 400 -12.18 18.77 8.62
CA CYS A 400 -11.30 17.77 9.22
C CYS A 400 -12.06 16.90 10.23
N ASP A 401 -11.65 15.64 10.29
CA ASP A 401 -12.01 14.67 11.31
C ASP A 401 -10.78 14.42 12.18
N ILE A 402 -10.95 14.48 13.50
CA ILE A 402 -9.87 14.28 14.48
C ILE A 402 -10.22 13.08 15.36
N VAL A 403 -9.27 12.18 15.54
CA VAL A 403 -9.35 11.10 16.53
C VAL A 403 -8.69 11.59 17.82
N PRO A 404 -9.45 11.74 18.93
CA PRO A 404 -8.89 12.17 20.20
C PRO A 404 -8.11 11.06 20.88
N ALA A 405 -7.13 11.43 21.70
CA ALA A 405 -6.51 10.52 22.64
C ALA A 405 -7.51 10.14 23.76
N ARG A 406 -7.31 8.97 24.38
CA ARG A 406 -8.19 8.50 25.45
C ARG A 406 -8.22 9.50 26.61
N GLY A 407 -9.43 9.86 27.04
CA GLY A 407 -9.66 10.77 28.15
C GLY A 407 -9.49 12.27 27.85
N GLN A 408 -9.30 12.62 26.58
CA GLN A 408 -9.25 14.01 26.14
C GLN A 408 -10.64 14.63 26.15
N ASP A 409 -10.76 15.88 26.65
CA ASP A 409 -11.99 16.64 26.58
C ASP A 409 -12.28 17.07 25.13
N PRO A 410 -13.48 16.75 24.58
CA PRO A 410 -13.79 17.01 23.19
C PRO A 410 -13.80 18.52 22.81
N ASP A 411 -14.29 19.37 23.70
CA ASP A 411 -14.44 20.79 23.40
C ASP A 411 -13.12 21.56 23.56
N GLU A 412 -12.30 21.14 24.54
CA GLU A 412 -10.93 21.64 24.69
C GLU A 412 -10.09 21.25 23.46
N LEU A 413 -10.19 20.02 22.97
CA LEU A 413 -9.43 19.55 21.81
C LEU A 413 -9.82 20.30 20.53
N ARG A 414 -11.13 20.47 20.31
CA ARG A 414 -11.63 21.27 19.17
C ARG A 414 -11.10 22.69 19.19
N SER A 415 -11.15 23.32 20.36
CA SER A 415 -10.68 24.69 20.55
C SER A 415 -9.18 24.81 20.31
N ALA A 416 -8.39 23.88 20.85
CA ALA A 416 -6.94 23.84 20.65
C ALA A 416 -6.57 23.63 19.17
N ALA A 417 -7.23 22.71 18.47
CA ALA A 417 -7.02 22.48 17.06
C ALA A 417 -7.38 23.70 16.19
N ALA A 418 -8.51 24.37 16.49
CA ALA A 418 -8.92 25.59 15.81
C ALA A 418 -7.91 26.73 16.05
N MET A 419 -7.39 26.87 17.26
CA MET A 419 -6.39 27.89 17.61
C MET A 419 -5.06 27.63 16.89
N ALA A 420 -4.56 26.39 16.90
CA ALA A 420 -3.35 26.00 16.18
C ALA A 420 -3.47 26.32 14.68
N CYS A 421 -4.61 25.98 14.06
CA CYS A 421 -4.88 26.35 12.67
C CYS A 421 -4.98 27.84 12.46
N HIS A 422 -5.51 28.60 13.44
CA HIS A 422 -5.58 30.06 13.35
C HIS A 422 -4.19 30.68 13.31
N ASP A 423 -3.28 30.18 14.12
CA ASP A 423 -1.95 30.77 14.30
C ASP A 423 -0.99 30.39 13.16
N ALA A 424 -1.12 29.17 12.62
CA ALA A 424 -0.19 28.64 11.63
C ALA A 424 -0.66 28.74 10.17
N LEU A 425 -1.97 28.90 9.91
CA LEU A 425 -2.54 28.78 8.57
C LEU A 425 -3.22 30.07 8.09
N ALA A 426 -3.15 30.33 6.78
CA ALA A 426 -3.92 31.37 6.14
C ALA A 426 -5.43 31.11 6.29
N SER A 427 -6.25 32.17 6.27
CA SER A 427 -7.69 32.09 6.55
C SER A 427 -8.46 31.09 5.66
N PHE A 428 -8.07 30.94 4.39
CA PHE A 428 -8.69 30.03 3.45
C PHE A 428 -8.27 28.56 3.66
N GLN A 429 -7.17 28.30 4.38
CA GLN A 429 -6.68 26.95 4.71
C GLN A 429 -7.31 26.40 5.99
N ARG A 430 -7.89 27.25 6.84
CA ARG A 430 -8.42 26.88 8.16
C ARG A 430 -9.68 26.02 8.01
N PRO A 431 -9.76 24.86 8.70
CA PRO A 431 -10.97 24.06 8.71
C PRO A 431 -12.18 24.85 9.19
N ARG A 432 -13.27 24.76 8.45
CA ARG A 432 -14.59 25.32 8.81
C ARG A 432 -15.44 24.32 9.59
N PHE A 433 -15.12 23.06 9.47
CA PHE A 433 -15.77 21.96 10.16
C PHE A 433 -14.67 21.10 10.82
N ILE A 434 -14.79 20.93 12.13
CA ILE A 434 -13.91 20.09 12.95
C ILE A 434 -14.79 19.05 13.65
N GLU A 435 -14.74 17.81 13.20
CA GLU A 435 -15.50 16.71 13.74
C GLU A 435 -14.57 15.78 14.55
N LEU A 436 -15.04 15.28 15.69
CA LEU A 436 -14.34 14.27 16.45
C LEU A 436 -14.93 12.91 16.13
N VAL A 437 -14.07 11.97 15.78
CA VAL A 437 -14.46 10.63 15.35
C VAL A 437 -13.67 9.57 16.11
N ASP A 438 -14.23 8.36 16.23
CA ASP A 438 -13.52 7.25 16.89
C ASP A 438 -12.35 6.71 16.07
N ARG A 439 -12.43 6.84 14.74
CA ARG A 439 -11.40 6.35 13.81
C ARG A 439 -11.46 7.07 12.46
N ILE A 440 -10.31 7.23 11.82
CA ILE A 440 -10.23 7.67 10.43
C ILE A 440 -10.51 6.48 9.51
N GLN A 441 -11.33 6.72 8.47
CA GLN A 441 -11.59 5.74 7.44
C GLN A 441 -10.38 5.62 6.50
N LEU A 442 -9.99 4.39 6.21
CA LEU A 442 -8.92 4.09 5.26
C LEU A 442 -9.52 3.59 3.94
N THR A 443 -8.84 3.90 2.84
CA THR A 443 -9.13 3.32 1.53
C THR A 443 -8.78 1.83 1.52
N SER A 444 -9.17 1.12 0.46
CA SER A 444 -8.73 -0.26 0.21
C SER A 444 -7.19 -0.40 0.17
N ALA A 445 -6.47 0.66 -0.13
CA ALA A 445 -5.00 0.72 -0.11
C ALA A 445 -4.39 0.93 1.29
N GLY A 446 -5.20 1.01 2.36
CA GLY A 446 -4.73 1.31 3.71
C GLY A 446 -4.26 2.75 3.91
N LYS A 447 -4.66 3.66 3.02
CA LYS A 447 -4.35 5.10 3.09
C LYS A 447 -5.55 5.88 3.63
N THR A 448 -5.31 7.02 4.21
CA THR A 448 -6.36 7.95 4.63
C THR A 448 -7.29 8.29 3.46
N ARG A 449 -8.59 8.08 3.65
CA ARG A 449 -9.61 8.43 2.65
C ARG A 449 -9.92 9.92 2.75
N ARG A 450 -9.78 10.66 1.64
CA ARG A 450 -9.98 12.12 1.59
C ARG A 450 -11.25 12.58 0.85
N SER A 451 -12.14 11.65 0.49
CA SER A 451 -13.45 11.99 -0.08
C SER A 451 -14.51 12.21 1.00
N GLU A 452 -15.49 13.10 0.71
CA GLU A 452 -16.68 13.31 1.53
C GLU A 452 -17.62 12.09 1.43
N GLY A 453 -18.16 11.62 2.56
CA GLY A 453 -19.21 10.60 2.62
C GLY A 453 -18.72 9.17 2.96
N PRO A 454 -19.67 8.29 3.36
CA PRO A 454 -19.40 6.87 3.56
C PRO A 454 -19.09 6.18 2.22
N ASP A 455 -18.41 5.03 2.28
CA ASP A 455 -18.16 4.19 1.12
C ASP A 455 -19.51 3.73 0.54
N GLU A 456 -19.83 4.04 -0.72
CA GLU A 456 -21.00 3.46 -1.40
C GLU A 456 -20.91 1.93 -1.46
N ALA A 457 -19.73 1.36 -1.32
CA ALA A 457 -19.50 -0.08 -1.21
C ALA A 457 -19.86 -0.69 0.17
N LEU A 458 -20.22 0.13 1.17
CA LEU A 458 -20.60 -0.31 2.53
C LEU A 458 -21.99 0.19 2.94
N ARG A 459 -22.86 0.58 2.01
CA ARG A 459 -24.27 0.80 2.32
C ARG A 459 -24.92 -0.56 2.56
N ASP A 460 -25.31 -0.79 3.81
CA ASP A 460 -26.21 -1.87 4.16
C ASP A 460 -27.55 -1.58 3.45
N PRO A 461 -28.05 -2.47 2.56
CA PRO A 461 -29.30 -2.26 1.86
C PRO A 461 -30.53 -2.22 2.77
N SER A 462 -30.37 -2.43 4.08
CA SER A 462 -31.46 -2.46 5.07
C SER A 462 -31.81 -1.10 5.69
N GLU A 463 -31.10 0.00 5.38
CA GLU A 463 -31.40 1.33 5.93
C GLU A 463 -32.25 2.23 5.02
N GLU A 464 -32.75 1.74 3.89
CA GLU A 464 -33.79 2.41 3.10
C GLU A 464 -35.16 1.71 3.27
N THR A 465 -35.84 1.96 4.41
CA THR A 465 -37.27 1.79 4.55
C THR A 465 -37.86 2.88 5.42
#